data_19f67a9efcc9d2306e0e8bf1b49f9438
#
_entry.id   19f67a9efcc9d2306e0e8bf1b49f9438
#
_cell.length_a   1.000
_cell.length_b   1.000
_cell.length_c   1.000
_cell.angle_alpha   90.00
_cell.angle_beta   90.00
_cell.angle_gamma   90.00
#
_symmetry.space_group_name_H-M   'P 1'
#
loop_
_entity.id
_entity.type
_entity.pdbx_description
1 polymer ?
#
loop_
_entity_poly.entity_id
_entity_poly.type
_entity_poly.pdbx_seq_one_letter_code
_entity_poly.pdbx_strand_id
1 'polypeptide(L)' 'MSLDPPALWPGADGQPVSCREKLKMLAENHAEAAQVLRDVFEDAVLMGVDEAAMRKILTDLVAALPSPKRSR' A
#
# COMPACT_ATOMS: atom_id res chain seq x y z
N MET A 1 -0.92 -14.61 -0.08
CA MET A 1 -0.84 -13.19 0.24
C MET A 1 -2.21 -12.60 0.41
N SER A 2 -2.32 -11.64 1.29
CA SER A 2 -3.62 -11.12 1.70
C SER A 2 -3.72 -9.65 1.40
N LEU A 3 -4.93 -9.18 1.11
CA LEU A 3 -5.22 -7.75 0.97
C LEU A 3 -5.60 -7.12 2.31
N ASP A 4 -5.51 -7.89 3.39
CA ASP A 4 -5.81 -7.39 4.73
C ASP A 4 -4.66 -6.56 5.28
N PRO A 5 -4.94 -5.62 6.20
CA PRO A 5 -3.86 -4.85 6.81
C PRO A 5 -2.99 -5.75 7.68
N PRO A 6 -1.75 -5.34 7.93
CA PRO A 6 -0.86 -6.12 8.78
C PRO A 6 -1.37 -6.14 10.23
N ALA A 7 -0.97 -7.15 10.99
CA ALA A 7 -1.32 -7.23 12.39
C ALA A 7 -0.61 -6.16 13.22
N LEU A 8 0.59 -5.76 12.78
CA LEU A 8 1.37 -4.73 13.45
C LEU A 8 1.84 -3.70 12.44
N TRP A 9 1.89 -2.44 12.88
CA TRP A 9 2.43 -1.36 12.07
C TRP A 9 3.74 -0.90 12.71
N PRO A 10 4.88 -1.33 12.17
CA PRO A 10 6.18 -0.96 12.76
C PRO A 10 6.39 0.54 12.72
N GLY A 11 6.76 1.11 13.86
CA GLY A 11 7.06 2.53 13.92
C GLY A 11 8.50 2.82 13.55
N ALA A 12 8.75 4.05 13.12
CA ALA A 12 10.10 4.48 12.76
C ALA A 12 11.05 4.44 13.93
N ASP A 13 10.52 4.50 15.17
CA ASP A 13 11.31 4.48 16.39
C ASP A 13 11.63 3.06 16.87
N GLY A 14 11.26 2.05 16.10
CA GLY A 14 11.48 0.66 16.47
C GLY A 14 10.37 0.04 17.30
N GLN A 15 9.38 0.83 17.69
CA GLN A 15 8.23 0.33 18.44
C GLN A 15 7.01 0.31 17.56
N PRO A 16 6.11 -0.66 17.72
CA PRO A 16 4.89 -0.66 16.91
C PRO A 16 4.01 0.55 17.24
N VAL A 17 3.31 1.04 16.24
CA VAL A 17 2.34 2.10 16.45
C VAL A 17 1.23 1.55 17.35
N SER A 18 0.92 2.25 18.44
CA SER A 18 -0.05 1.76 19.42
C SER A 18 -1.21 2.73 19.67
N CYS A 19 -1.16 3.93 19.13
CA CYS A 19 -2.24 4.89 19.29
C CYS A 19 -3.49 4.38 18.56
N ARG A 20 -4.59 4.24 19.30
CA ARG A 20 -5.81 3.65 18.77
C ARG A 20 -6.34 4.41 17.54
N GLU A 21 -6.32 5.73 17.60
CA GLU A 21 -6.82 6.53 16.48
C GLU A 21 -5.95 6.41 15.26
N LYS A 22 -4.62 6.34 15.47
CA LYS A 22 -3.71 6.13 14.34
C LYS A 22 -3.92 4.76 13.72
N LEU A 23 -4.10 3.75 14.56
CA LEU A 23 -4.33 2.39 14.05
C LEU A 23 -5.61 2.31 13.24
N LYS A 24 -6.66 3.00 13.68
CA LYS A 24 -7.90 3.04 12.93
C LYS A 24 -7.71 3.71 11.57
N MET A 25 -7.03 4.84 11.55
CA MET A 25 -6.78 5.56 10.30
C MET A 25 -5.92 4.71 9.35
N LEU A 26 -4.88 4.06 9.88
CA LEU A 26 -4.01 3.22 9.07
C LEU A 26 -4.79 2.08 8.44
N ALA A 27 -5.66 1.42 9.21
CA ALA A 27 -6.47 0.32 8.68
C ALA A 27 -7.43 0.81 7.60
N GLU A 28 -8.07 1.96 7.81
CA GLU A 28 -8.99 2.51 6.83
C GLU A 28 -8.26 2.90 5.55
N ASN A 29 -7.11 3.54 5.68
CA ASN A 29 -6.31 3.93 4.52
C ASN A 29 -5.82 2.70 3.76
N HIS A 30 -5.41 1.67 4.48
CA HIS A 30 -4.97 0.44 3.86
C HIS A 30 -6.11 -0.19 3.04
N ALA A 31 -7.31 -0.22 3.59
CA ALA A 31 -8.46 -0.77 2.89
C ALA A 31 -8.76 0.00 1.61
N GLU A 32 -8.66 1.33 1.65
CA GLU A 32 -8.88 2.15 0.47
C GLU A 32 -7.81 1.91 -0.58
N ALA A 33 -6.55 1.85 -0.14
CA ALA A 33 -5.44 1.61 -1.07
C ALA A 33 -5.57 0.24 -1.71
N ALA A 34 -5.93 -0.77 -0.93
CA ALA A 34 -6.11 -2.12 -1.45
C ALA A 34 -7.21 -2.15 -2.52
N GLN A 35 -8.31 -1.43 -2.29
CA GLN A 35 -9.41 -1.41 -3.25
C GLN A 35 -8.98 -0.73 -4.56
N VAL A 36 -8.30 0.41 -4.45
CA VAL A 36 -7.83 1.13 -5.63
C VAL A 36 -6.84 0.27 -6.42
N LEU A 37 -5.87 -0.34 -5.73
CA LEU A 37 -4.88 -1.17 -6.40
C LEU A 37 -5.51 -2.38 -7.06
N ARG A 38 -6.49 -3.01 -6.40
CA ARG A 38 -7.21 -4.12 -6.98
C ARG A 38 -7.88 -3.70 -8.27
N ASP A 39 -8.60 -2.57 -8.23
CA ASP A 39 -9.33 -2.11 -9.41
C ASP A 39 -8.38 -1.79 -10.55
N VAL A 40 -7.28 -1.10 -10.27
CA VAL A 40 -6.29 -0.75 -11.28
C VAL A 40 -5.69 -2.02 -11.90
N PHE A 41 -5.34 -2.99 -11.06
CA PHE A 41 -4.75 -4.23 -11.51
C PHE A 41 -5.74 -5.02 -12.39
N GLU A 42 -6.97 -5.20 -11.89
CA GLU A 42 -7.97 -5.98 -12.62
C GLU A 42 -8.29 -5.33 -13.97
N ASP A 43 -8.46 -4.02 -13.99
CA ASP A 43 -8.76 -3.32 -15.22
C ASP A 43 -7.65 -3.52 -16.25
N ALA A 44 -6.40 -3.38 -15.82
CA ALA A 44 -5.25 -3.52 -16.72
C ALA A 44 -5.19 -4.93 -17.32
N VAL A 45 -5.38 -5.95 -16.47
CA VAL A 45 -5.34 -7.34 -16.93
C VAL A 45 -6.46 -7.61 -17.93
N LEU A 46 -7.65 -7.10 -17.65
CA LEU A 46 -8.78 -7.28 -18.55
C LEU A 46 -8.61 -6.53 -19.88
N MET A 47 -7.79 -5.47 -19.87
CA MET A 47 -7.46 -4.74 -21.10
C MET A 47 -6.28 -5.35 -21.85
N GLY A 48 -5.69 -6.42 -21.32
CA GLY A 48 -4.65 -7.15 -22.01
C GLY A 48 -3.23 -6.95 -21.51
N VAL A 49 -3.06 -6.27 -20.39
CA VAL A 49 -1.73 -6.11 -19.80
C VAL A 49 -1.33 -7.42 -19.10
N ASP A 50 -0.10 -7.85 -19.30
CA ASP A 50 0.43 -9.04 -18.65
C ASP A 50 0.39 -8.87 -17.13
N GLU A 51 -0.04 -9.92 -16.42
CA GLU A 51 -0.19 -9.83 -14.97
C GLU A 51 1.13 -9.53 -14.25
N ALA A 52 2.18 -10.24 -14.62
CA ALA A 52 3.48 -10.03 -13.97
C ALA A 52 4.00 -8.62 -14.24
N ALA A 53 3.83 -8.15 -15.47
CA ALA A 53 4.24 -6.81 -15.84
C ALA A 53 3.46 -5.76 -15.04
N MET A 54 2.14 -5.99 -14.86
CA MET A 54 1.33 -5.04 -14.10
C MET A 54 1.73 -5.00 -12.63
N ARG A 55 2.05 -6.17 -12.04
CA ARG A 55 2.53 -6.19 -10.66
C ARG A 55 3.81 -5.40 -10.51
N LYS A 56 4.72 -5.53 -11.49
CA LYS A 56 5.95 -4.76 -11.45
C LYS A 56 5.69 -3.26 -11.59
N ILE A 57 4.80 -2.88 -12.48
CA ILE A 57 4.44 -1.48 -12.66
C ILE A 57 3.94 -0.87 -11.34
N LEU A 58 3.06 -1.58 -10.64
CA LEU A 58 2.52 -1.09 -9.38
C LEU A 58 3.59 -1.08 -8.28
N THR A 59 4.46 -2.09 -8.26
CA THR A 59 5.57 -2.14 -7.31
C THR A 59 6.52 -0.97 -7.52
N ASP A 60 6.82 -0.66 -8.79
CA ASP A 60 7.68 0.48 -9.12
C ASP A 60 7.04 1.81 -8.71
N LEU A 61 5.73 1.90 -8.88
CA LEU A 61 4.99 3.10 -8.46
C LEU A 61 5.14 3.34 -6.95
N VAL A 62 4.95 2.27 -6.17
CA VAL A 62 5.10 2.36 -4.71
C VAL A 62 6.52 2.75 -4.35
N ALA A 63 7.50 2.14 -5.02
CA ALA A 63 8.91 2.41 -4.74
C ALA A 63 9.31 3.85 -5.05
N ALA A 64 8.57 4.50 -5.96
CA ALA A 64 8.87 5.87 -6.36
C ALA A 64 8.27 6.93 -5.44
N LEU A 65 7.48 6.53 -4.44
CA LEU A 65 6.86 7.50 -3.54
C LEU A 65 7.93 8.23 -2.74
N PRO A 66 7.90 9.57 -2.76
CA PRO A 66 8.88 10.33 -1.99
C PRO A 66 8.60 10.30 -0.50
N SER A 67 9.65 10.33 0.31
CA SER A 67 9.47 10.39 1.74
C SER A 67 9.02 11.78 2.17
N PRO A 68 7.96 11.89 2.98
CA PRO A 68 7.56 13.21 3.50
C PRO A 68 8.53 13.74 4.55
N LYS A 69 9.44 12.89 5.04
CA LYS A 69 10.45 13.30 6.02
C LYS A 69 11.73 13.78 5.38
N ARG A 70 11.80 13.75 4.04
CA ARG A 70 13.01 14.14 3.37
C ARG A 70 13.27 15.60 3.61
N SER A 71 14.44 15.91 4.14
CA SER A 71 14.80 17.31 4.30
C SER A 71 15.58 17.77 3.09
N ARG A 72 15.62 19.07 2.94
CA ARG A 72 16.16 19.64 1.78
C ARG A 72 17.08 20.58 2.02
#